data_3fecf9e5c45553a21bae2eaa74384e5d
#
_entry.id   3fecf9e5c45553a21bae2eaa74384e5d
#
_cell.length_a   1.000
_cell.length_b   1.000
_cell.length_c   1.000
_cell.angle_alpha   90.00
_cell.angle_beta   90.00
_cell.angle_gamma   90.00
#
_symmetry.space_group_name_H-M   'P 1'
#
loop_
_entity.id
_entity.type
_entity.pdbx_description
1 polymer ?
#
loop_
_entity_poly.entity_id
_entity_poly.type
_entity_poly.pdbx_seq_one_letter_code
_entity_poly.pdbx_strand_id
1 'polypeptide(L)' 'MKEYEIVFTYLNGCAGSAYPLTSFEEVTLSDPADYIRSKHPKDYQQFVKEIRPDGQIVFTFSNGAVTYIYEFNEI' A
#
# COMPACT_ATOMS: atom_id res chain seq x y z
N MET A 1 17.22 3.06 -9.40
CA MET A 1 15.83 2.56 -9.29
C MET A 1 15.85 1.10 -8.92
N LYS A 2 14.85 0.68 -8.17
CA LYS A 2 14.71 -0.70 -7.74
C LYS A 2 13.40 -1.26 -8.24
N GLU A 3 13.36 -2.57 -8.43
CA GLU A 3 12.14 -3.26 -8.80
C GLU A 3 11.45 -3.77 -7.55
N TYR A 4 10.15 -3.55 -7.48
CA TYR A 4 9.32 -3.99 -6.36
C TYR A 4 8.13 -4.77 -6.84
N GLU A 5 7.78 -5.80 -6.07
CA GLU A 5 6.46 -6.42 -6.16
C GLU A 5 5.59 -5.74 -5.12
N ILE A 6 4.45 -5.22 -5.54
CA ILE A 6 3.52 -4.56 -4.64
C ILE A 6 2.34 -5.48 -4.41
N VAL A 7 2.05 -5.77 -3.16
CA VAL A 7 0.81 -6.45 -2.77
C VAL A 7 -0.12 -5.39 -2.21
N PHE A 8 -1.20 -5.14 -2.91
CA PHE A 8 -2.19 -4.14 -2.50
C PHE A 8 -3.40 -4.87 -1.92
N THR A 9 -3.79 -4.48 -0.71
CA THR A 9 -4.97 -5.01 -0.05
C THR A 9 -5.94 -3.87 0.24
N TYR A 10 -7.19 -4.05 -0.15
CA TYR A 10 -8.26 -3.10 0.11
C TYR A 10 -9.30 -3.77 1.00
N LEU A 11 -9.59 -3.14 2.12
CA LEU A 11 -10.61 -3.60 3.06
C LEU A 11 -11.71 -2.56 3.13
N ASN A 12 -12.97 -2.97 2.92
CA ASN A 12 -14.10 -2.08 3.03
C ASN A 12 -15.02 -2.57 4.16
N GLY A 13 -14.91 -1.92 5.32
CA GLY A 13 -15.67 -2.32 6.50
C GLY A 13 -17.14 -1.93 6.45
N CYS A 14 -17.53 -1.02 5.55
CA CYS A 14 -18.91 -0.55 5.48
C CYS A 14 -19.81 -1.40 4.60
N ALA A 15 -19.24 -2.23 3.75
CA ALA A 15 -20.01 -2.97 2.76
C ALA A 15 -20.63 -4.26 3.28
N GLY A 16 -20.41 -4.61 4.53
CA GLY A 16 -20.87 -5.87 5.09
C GLY A 16 -20.22 -7.09 4.45
N SER A 17 -19.34 -6.88 3.51
CA SER A 17 -18.60 -7.90 2.79
C SER A 17 -17.23 -8.01 3.41
N ALA A 18 -16.90 -9.18 3.90
CA ALA A 18 -15.68 -9.38 4.65
C ALA A 18 -14.49 -9.76 3.77
N TYR A 19 -14.60 -9.65 2.45
CA TYR A 19 -13.54 -10.11 1.58
C TYR A 19 -12.56 -9.01 1.27
N PRO A 20 -11.29 -9.11 1.70
CA PRO A 20 -10.28 -8.17 1.24
C PRO A 20 -10.03 -8.38 -0.26
N LEU A 21 -9.93 -7.28 -0.99
CA LEU A 21 -9.52 -7.32 -2.38
C LEU A 21 -8.01 -7.20 -2.41
N THR A 22 -7.35 -8.18 -3.01
CA THR A 22 -5.90 -8.22 -3.08
C THR A 22 -5.47 -8.23 -4.54
N SER A 23 -4.51 -7.39 -4.88
CA SER A 23 -3.93 -7.37 -6.22
C SER A 23 -2.41 -7.31 -6.12
N PHE A 24 -1.76 -7.71 -7.20
CA PHE A 24 -0.30 -7.75 -7.29
C PHE A 24 0.14 -6.94 -8.49
N GLU A 25 1.23 -6.21 -8.34
CA GLU A 25 1.79 -5.40 -9.42
C GLU A 25 3.31 -5.35 -9.25
N GLU A 26 4.03 -5.37 -10.37
CA GLU A 26 5.48 -5.17 -10.37
C GLU A 26 5.77 -3.80 -10.95
N VAL A 27 6.61 -3.03 -10.25
CA VAL A 27 6.96 -1.67 -10.66
C VAL A 27 8.44 -1.42 -10.41
N THR A 28 9.00 -0.46 -11.16
CA THR A 28 10.34 0.03 -10.93
C THR A 28 10.23 1.44 -10.37
N LEU A 29 10.79 1.65 -9.18
CA LEU A 29 10.66 2.92 -8.45
C LEU A 29 11.99 3.31 -7.83
N SER A 30 12.22 4.61 -7.71
CA SER A 30 13.31 5.12 -6.90
C SER A 30 12.92 5.22 -5.43
N ASP A 31 11.62 5.52 -5.16
CA ASP A 31 11.10 5.65 -3.80
C ASP A 31 9.66 5.15 -3.76
N PRO A 32 9.35 4.14 -2.93
CA PRO A 32 7.96 3.66 -2.80
C PRO A 32 6.96 4.76 -2.44
N ALA A 33 7.39 5.79 -1.70
CA ALA A 33 6.50 6.90 -1.36
C ALA A 33 5.96 7.63 -2.60
N ASP A 34 6.72 7.67 -3.69
CA ASP A 34 6.26 8.29 -4.93
C ASP A 34 5.08 7.53 -5.53
N TYR A 35 5.07 6.21 -5.40
CA TYR A 35 3.96 5.40 -5.85
C TYR A 35 2.69 5.74 -5.07
N ILE A 36 2.80 5.84 -3.75
CA ILE A 36 1.66 6.16 -2.89
C ILE A 36 1.13 7.55 -3.24
N ARG A 37 2.03 8.52 -3.44
CA ARG A 37 1.62 9.88 -3.79
C ARG A 37 0.90 9.94 -5.13
N SER A 38 1.34 9.16 -6.10
CA SER A 38 0.69 9.15 -7.41
C SER A 38 -0.70 8.50 -7.37
N LYS A 39 -0.90 7.51 -6.51
CA LYS A 39 -2.19 6.83 -6.37
C LYS A 39 -3.15 7.61 -5.46
N HIS A 40 -2.62 8.28 -4.46
CA HIS A 40 -3.42 8.98 -3.45
C HIS A 40 -2.90 10.40 -3.24
N PRO A 41 -3.03 11.29 -4.25
CA PRO A 41 -2.43 12.61 -4.16
C PRO A 41 -2.98 13.48 -3.03
N LYS A 42 -4.17 13.17 -2.53
CA LYS A 42 -4.76 13.93 -1.42
C LYS A 42 -4.47 13.31 -0.07
N ASP A 43 -4.33 12.00 -0.02
CA ASP A 43 -4.26 11.26 1.25
C ASP A 43 -2.87 10.70 1.54
N TYR A 44 -1.91 10.87 0.64
CA TYR A 44 -0.62 10.20 0.80
C TYR A 44 0.10 10.58 2.10
N GLN A 45 -0.14 11.77 2.61
CA GLN A 45 0.47 12.23 3.86
C GLN A 45 -0.12 11.54 5.08
N GLN A 46 -1.29 10.93 4.95
CA GLN A 46 -1.95 10.23 6.04
C GLN A 46 -1.57 8.76 6.10
N PHE A 47 -0.84 8.27 5.11
CA PHE A 47 -0.36 6.89 5.14
C PHE A 47 0.73 6.75 6.19
N VAL A 48 0.68 5.66 6.94
CA VAL A 48 1.70 5.31 7.92
C VAL A 48 2.70 4.38 7.24
N LYS A 49 3.97 4.77 7.27
CA LYS A 49 5.06 3.97 6.70
C LYS A 49 5.68 3.11 7.78
N GLU A 50 5.85 1.83 7.49
CA GLU A 50 6.51 0.90 8.38
C GLU A 50 7.56 0.15 7.57
N ILE A 51 8.76 0.00 8.14
CA ILE A 51 9.81 -0.82 7.56
C ILE A 51 9.97 -2.03 8.46
N ARG A 52 9.69 -3.21 7.92
CA ARG A 52 9.77 -4.45 8.68
C ARG A 52 11.19 -4.98 8.73
N PRO A 53 11.51 -5.86 9.70
CA PRO A 53 12.87 -6.38 9.85
C PRO A 53 13.43 -7.09 8.62
N ASP A 54 12.58 -7.63 7.77
CA ASP A 54 12.99 -8.30 6.52
C ASP A 54 13.23 -7.33 5.37
N GLY A 55 13.07 -6.03 5.62
CA GLY A 55 13.23 -5.01 4.60
C GLY A 55 11.96 -4.66 3.84
N GLN A 56 10.85 -5.32 4.12
CA GLN A 56 9.57 -5.00 3.49
C GLN A 56 9.09 -3.62 3.92
N ILE A 57 8.65 -2.82 2.96
CA ILE A 57 8.11 -1.49 3.24
C ILE A 57 6.59 -1.55 3.13
N VAL A 58 5.89 -1.10 4.15
CA VAL A 58 4.44 -1.17 4.20
C VAL A 58 3.87 0.23 4.42
N PHE A 59 2.90 0.60 3.58
CA PHE A 59 2.13 1.83 3.76
C PHE A 59 0.69 1.46 4.06
N THR A 60 0.15 2.02 5.13
CA THR A 60 -1.21 1.73 5.57
C THR A 60 -1.99 3.03 5.77
N PHE A 61 -3.21 3.06 5.26
CA PHE A 61 -4.15 4.17 5.48
C PHE A 61 -5.49 3.59 5.85
N SER A 62 -6.10 4.15 6.91
CA SER A 62 -7.44 3.75 7.32
C SER A 62 -8.21 5.00 7.75
N ASN A 63 -9.44 5.14 7.25
CA ASN A 63 -10.31 6.24 7.63
C ASN A 63 -11.57 5.77 8.35
N GLY A 64 -11.55 4.55 8.88
CA GLY A 64 -12.68 3.97 9.57
C GLY A 64 -13.66 3.22 8.66
N ALA A 65 -13.78 3.64 7.42
CA ALA A 65 -14.66 2.98 6.43
C ALA A 65 -13.86 2.07 5.51
N VAL A 66 -12.68 2.52 5.10
CA VAL A 66 -11.84 1.76 4.19
C VAL A 66 -10.42 1.71 4.72
N THR A 67 -9.69 0.66 4.35
CA THR A 67 -8.28 0.50 4.68
C THR A 67 -7.54 0.11 3.42
N TYR A 68 -6.43 0.82 3.15
CA TYR A 68 -5.53 0.50 2.04
C TYR A 68 -4.21 0.06 2.63
N ILE A 69 -3.69 -1.07 2.16
CA ILE A 69 -2.40 -1.61 2.60
C ILE A 69 -1.57 -1.88 1.35
N TYR A 70 -0.42 -1.23 1.27
CA TYR A 70 0.53 -1.45 0.17
C TYR A 70 1.80 -2.05 0.77
N GLU A 71 2.11 -3.27 0.36
CA GLU A 71 3.32 -3.96 0.80
C GLU A 71 4.29 -4.02 -0.36
N PHE A 72 5.46 -3.41 -0.18
CA PHE A 72 6.50 -3.35 -1.21
C PHE A 72 7.59 -4.35 -0.88
N ASN A 73 7.78 -5.29 -1.78
CA ASN A 73 8.84 -6.29 -1.66
C ASN A 73 9.85 -6.06 -2.77
N GLU A 74 11.10 -5.82 -2.42
CA GLU A 74 12.14 -5.63 -3.42
C GLU A 74 12.45 -6.96 -4.10
N ILE A 75 12.50 -6.92 -5.41
CA ILE A 75 12.77 -8.11 -6.21
C ILE A 75 14.27 -8.25 -6.47
#